data_b774a3543eacc177da9f1aa337ffc6b3
#
_entry.id   b774a3543eacc177da9f1aa337ffc6b3
#
_cell.length_a   1.000
_cell.length_b   1.000
_cell.length_c   1.000
_cell.angle_alpha   90.00
_cell.angle_beta   90.00
_cell.angle_gamma   90.00
#
_symmetry.space_group_name_H-M   'P 1'
#
loop_
_entity.id
_entity.type
_entity.pdbx_description
1 polymer ?
#
loop_
_entity_poly.entity_id
_entity_poly.type
_entity_poly.pdbx_seq_one_letter_code
_entity_poly.pdbx_strand_id
1 'polypeptide(L)'
;TGVQTCALPILGMATGFSIYFTGGGVYSMDHYLFRKSAIRQSNWFAWIGSGVLPIPSKVLNRIILGGSVAILGMTLFTNQYFHNGVWGELHNKSVKPVVEISDAKLDSRQLTFTVYRVEGADVYGSFLIGIELKDKDGNSLIRKDGAELSKFQESDIKNRYVAKVKPGKHSLIIPLGSKAEISIADDVFNTLPKGEYSLILTDISGITWTQTILN
;
A
#
# COMPACT_ATOMS: atom_id res chain seq x y z
N THR A 1 2.16 3.23 -1.92
CA THR A 1 3.33 2.38 -2.23
C THR A 1 2.97 1.20 -3.13
N GLY A 2 1.74 0.66 -3.08
CA GLY A 2 1.29 -0.43 -3.98
C GLY A 2 1.36 -0.06 -5.47
N VAL A 3 1.09 1.17 -5.83
CA VAL A 3 1.21 1.68 -7.20
C VAL A 3 2.67 1.70 -7.69
N GLN A 4 3.62 1.98 -6.81
CA GLN A 4 5.04 1.99 -7.15
C GLN A 4 5.61 0.59 -7.42
N THR A 5 5.13 -0.44 -6.74
CA THR A 5 5.62 -1.81 -6.92
C THR A 5 5.24 -2.43 -8.27
N CYS A 6 4.13 -2.01 -8.88
CA CYS A 6 3.74 -2.47 -10.21
C CYS A 6 4.31 -1.61 -11.34
N ALA A 7 4.43 -0.29 -11.14
CA ALA A 7 4.92 0.64 -12.16
C ALA A 7 6.42 0.53 -12.42
N LEU A 8 7.23 0.34 -11.37
CA LEU A 8 8.70 0.25 -11.50
C LEU A 8 9.19 -0.90 -12.39
N PRO A 9 8.72 -2.16 -12.24
CA PRO A 9 9.11 -3.23 -13.14
C PRO A 9 8.70 -2.99 -14.59
N ILE A 10 7.49 -2.44 -14.82
CA ILE A 10 7.00 -2.13 -16.17
C ILE A 10 7.84 -1.03 -16.81
N LEU A 11 8.15 0.02 -16.05
CA LEU A 11 9.02 1.10 -16.51
C LEU A 11 10.44 0.59 -16.81
N GLY A 12 10.98 -0.26 -15.95
CA GLY A 12 12.27 -0.91 -16.14
C GLY A 12 12.31 -1.76 -17.42
N MET A 13 11.29 -2.57 -17.66
CA MET A 13 11.17 -3.35 -18.90
C MET A 13 11.03 -2.47 -20.13
N ALA A 14 10.21 -1.43 -20.09
CA ALA A 14 10.03 -0.50 -21.20
C ALA A 14 11.34 0.24 -21.53
N THR A 15 12.07 0.68 -20.51
CA THR A 15 13.36 1.34 -20.66
C THR A 15 14.40 0.39 -21.23
N GLY A 16 14.51 -0.84 -20.69
CA GLY A 16 15.42 -1.87 -21.19
C GLY A 16 15.11 -2.23 -22.65
N PHE A 17 13.85 -2.40 -23.00
CA PHE A 17 13.39 -2.64 -24.36
C PHE A 17 13.77 -1.49 -25.31
N SER A 18 13.54 -0.25 -24.91
CA SER A 18 13.92 0.92 -25.69
C SER A 18 15.43 0.97 -25.94
N ILE A 19 16.25 0.77 -24.90
CA ILE A 19 17.72 0.76 -25.00
C ILE A 19 18.21 -0.37 -25.89
N TYR A 20 17.59 -1.54 -25.82
CA TYR A 20 17.93 -2.68 -26.66
C TYR A 20 17.79 -2.35 -28.17
N PHE A 21 16.72 -1.67 -28.57
CA PHE A 21 16.48 -1.32 -29.97
C PHE A 21 17.22 -0.06 -30.44
N THR A 22 17.34 0.96 -29.59
CA THR A 22 17.94 2.24 -29.94
C THR A 22 19.45 2.30 -29.69
N GLY A 23 19.95 1.43 -28.81
CA GLY A 23 21.32 1.45 -28.32
C GLY A 23 21.52 2.49 -27.20
N GLY A 24 22.64 2.36 -26.50
CA GLY A 24 23.05 3.26 -25.42
C GLY A 24 23.63 4.61 -25.88
N GLY A 25 23.63 4.86 -27.18
CA GLY A 25 24.17 6.10 -27.77
C GLY A 25 25.71 6.14 -27.86
N VAL A 26 26.22 7.29 -28.29
CA VAL A 26 27.65 7.51 -28.60
C VAL A 26 28.58 7.35 -27.39
N TYR A 27 28.05 7.60 -26.20
CA TYR A 27 28.80 7.50 -24.94
C TYR A 27 28.55 6.16 -24.21
N SER A 28 27.93 5.18 -24.87
CA SER A 28 27.74 3.86 -24.26
C SER A 28 29.04 3.06 -24.23
N MET A 29 29.15 2.17 -23.26
CA MET A 29 30.26 1.24 -23.12
C MET A 29 30.40 0.33 -24.33
N ASP A 30 29.27 -0.11 -24.89
CA ASP A 30 29.23 -0.89 -26.14
C ASP A 30 29.83 -0.13 -27.30
N HIS A 31 29.53 1.16 -27.45
CA HIS A 31 30.12 1.99 -28.49
C HIS A 31 31.64 2.13 -28.30
N TYR A 32 32.09 2.36 -27.08
CA TYR A 32 33.52 2.55 -26.78
C TYR A 32 34.35 1.28 -26.97
N LEU A 33 33.86 0.14 -26.40
CA LEU A 33 34.60 -1.13 -26.42
C LEU A 33 34.60 -1.80 -27.80
N PHE A 34 33.50 -1.68 -28.54
CA PHE A 34 33.28 -2.48 -29.74
C PHE A 34 33.34 -1.67 -31.04
N ARG A 35 33.58 -0.36 -30.98
CA ARG A 35 33.59 0.52 -32.15
C ARG A 35 34.57 0.04 -33.26
N LYS A 36 35.70 -0.55 -32.89
CA LYS A 36 36.74 -1.01 -33.81
C LYS A 36 36.96 -2.53 -33.81
N SER A 37 36.14 -3.26 -33.08
CA SER A 37 36.34 -4.71 -32.92
C SER A 37 35.70 -5.51 -34.04
N ALA A 38 36.39 -6.55 -34.52
CA ALA A 38 35.86 -7.55 -35.45
C ALA A 38 34.66 -8.31 -34.84
N ILE A 39 34.54 -8.33 -33.52
CA ILE A 39 33.43 -8.97 -32.80
C ILE A 39 32.09 -8.33 -33.17
N ARG A 40 32.04 -7.04 -33.48
CA ARG A 40 30.84 -6.34 -33.92
C ARG A 40 30.25 -6.88 -35.24
N GLN A 41 31.06 -7.52 -36.04
CA GLN A 41 30.63 -8.11 -37.32
C GLN A 41 30.06 -9.53 -37.17
N SER A 42 30.14 -10.09 -35.97
CA SER A 42 29.53 -11.39 -35.68
C SER A 42 27.99 -11.30 -35.59
N ASN A 43 27.30 -12.22 -36.26
CA ASN A 43 25.82 -12.31 -36.18
C ASN A 43 25.34 -12.48 -34.75
N TRP A 44 26.10 -13.18 -33.91
CA TRP A 44 25.75 -13.39 -32.50
C TRP A 44 25.78 -12.07 -31.71
N PHE A 45 26.83 -11.25 -31.95
CA PHE A 45 26.90 -9.94 -31.27
C PHE A 45 25.80 -8.98 -31.71
N ALA A 46 25.37 -9.06 -32.96
CA ALA A 46 24.27 -8.24 -33.48
C ALA A 46 22.94 -8.49 -32.71
N TRP A 47 22.72 -9.68 -32.16
CA TRP A 47 21.54 -10.01 -31.39
C TRP A 47 21.64 -9.67 -29.89
N ILE A 48 22.82 -9.71 -29.30
CA ILE A 48 23.00 -9.41 -27.87
C ILE A 48 23.44 -7.96 -27.61
N GLY A 49 24.02 -7.30 -28.60
CA GLY A 49 24.40 -5.88 -28.51
C GLY A 49 23.20 -4.95 -28.69
N SER A 50 23.14 -3.87 -27.93
CA SER A 50 22.09 -2.87 -28.07
C SER A 50 22.28 -2.00 -29.31
N GLY A 51 21.20 -1.73 -30.05
CA GLY A 51 21.19 -0.84 -31.22
C GLY A 51 21.91 -1.36 -32.48
N VAL A 52 22.21 -2.65 -32.56
CA VAL A 52 22.97 -3.26 -33.68
C VAL A 52 22.15 -4.36 -34.39
N LEU A 53 20.87 -4.45 -34.12
CA LEU A 53 20.03 -5.51 -34.69
C LEU A 53 20.04 -5.49 -36.23
N PRO A 54 20.24 -6.65 -36.88
CA PRO A 54 20.24 -6.79 -38.34
C PRO A 54 18.79 -6.77 -38.89
N ILE A 55 18.01 -5.79 -38.53
CA ILE A 55 16.59 -5.69 -38.90
C ILE A 55 16.39 -4.46 -39.79
N PRO A 56 15.67 -4.56 -40.91
CA PRO A 56 15.33 -3.41 -41.74
C PRO A 56 14.59 -2.36 -40.94
N SER A 57 14.92 -1.08 -41.12
CA SER A 57 14.35 0.05 -40.37
C SER A 57 12.82 0.10 -40.37
N LYS A 58 12.19 -0.30 -41.48
CA LYS A 58 10.71 -0.37 -41.57
C LYS A 58 10.11 -1.42 -40.61
N VAL A 59 10.77 -2.57 -40.47
CA VAL A 59 10.34 -3.64 -39.57
C VAL A 59 10.60 -3.23 -38.13
N LEU A 60 11.79 -2.67 -37.88
CA LEU A 60 12.17 -2.15 -36.56
C LEU A 60 11.16 -1.10 -36.05
N ASN A 61 10.78 -0.13 -36.88
CA ASN A 61 9.81 0.89 -36.50
C ASN A 61 8.42 0.29 -36.17
N ARG A 62 7.99 -0.75 -36.88
CA ARG A 62 6.73 -1.46 -36.58
C ARG A 62 6.81 -2.21 -35.26
N ILE A 63 7.96 -2.84 -34.96
CA ILE A 63 8.16 -3.55 -33.69
C ILE A 63 8.15 -2.56 -32.53
N ILE A 64 8.86 -1.41 -32.67
CA ILE A 64 8.90 -0.36 -31.65
C ILE A 64 7.48 0.19 -31.41
N LEU A 65 6.78 0.55 -32.47
CA LEU A 65 5.42 1.09 -32.37
C LEU A 65 4.47 0.04 -31.73
N GLY A 66 4.48 -1.20 -32.19
CA GLY A 66 3.64 -2.26 -31.66
C GLY A 66 3.95 -2.57 -30.20
N GLY A 67 5.24 -2.64 -29.86
CA GLY A 67 5.70 -2.85 -28.48
C GLY A 67 5.29 -1.68 -27.55
N SER A 68 5.42 -0.45 -28.00
CA SER A 68 5.00 0.73 -27.23
C SER A 68 3.49 0.75 -26.97
N VAL A 69 2.69 0.43 -28.00
CA VAL A 69 1.23 0.34 -27.84
C VAL A 69 0.84 -0.81 -26.91
N ALA A 70 1.52 -1.96 -27.00
CA ALA A 70 1.25 -3.10 -26.12
C ALA A 70 1.60 -2.78 -24.66
N ILE A 71 2.75 -2.16 -24.41
CA ILE A 71 3.16 -1.74 -23.05
C ILE A 71 2.18 -0.71 -22.49
N LEU A 72 1.81 0.31 -23.28
CA LEU A 72 0.83 1.31 -22.87
C LEU A 72 -0.52 0.66 -22.55
N GLY A 73 -1.03 -0.20 -23.43
CA GLY A 73 -2.27 -0.91 -23.22
C GLY A 73 -2.26 -1.79 -21.98
N MET A 74 -1.16 -2.53 -21.77
CA MET A 74 -0.98 -3.35 -20.56
C MET A 74 -0.95 -2.50 -19.29
N THR A 75 -0.25 -1.35 -19.33
CA THR A 75 -0.17 -0.44 -18.17
C THR A 75 -1.54 0.14 -17.84
N LEU A 76 -2.28 0.63 -18.84
CA LEU A 76 -3.63 1.15 -18.63
C LEU A 76 -4.60 0.06 -18.16
N PHE A 77 -4.53 -1.12 -18.75
CA PHE A 77 -5.35 -2.26 -18.35
C PHE A 77 -5.09 -2.69 -16.89
N THR A 78 -3.83 -2.88 -16.51
CA THR A 78 -3.48 -3.29 -15.15
C THR A 78 -3.85 -2.20 -14.13
N ASN A 79 -3.60 -0.93 -14.45
CA ASN A 79 -4.00 0.17 -13.60
C ASN A 79 -5.52 0.25 -13.44
N GLN A 80 -6.29 0.06 -14.52
CA GLN A 80 -7.75 0.03 -14.44
C GLN A 80 -8.26 -1.17 -13.67
N TYR A 81 -7.71 -2.36 -13.92
CA TYR A 81 -8.17 -3.60 -13.29
C TYR A 81 -7.93 -3.64 -11.78
N PHE A 82 -6.74 -3.21 -11.34
CA PHE A 82 -6.37 -3.27 -9.92
C PHE A 82 -6.78 -2.04 -9.12
N HIS A 83 -6.88 -0.87 -9.74
CA HIS A 83 -6.99 0.39 -9.02
C HIS A 83 -8.13 1.30 -9.50
N ASN A 84 -8.85 0.98 -10.58
CA ASN A 84 -9.73 1.92 -11.31
C ASN A 84 -9.02 3.25 -11.65
N GLY A 85 -7.72 3.19 -11.92
CA GLY A 85 -6.87 4.37 -12.03
C GLY A 85 -6.97 5.12 -13.37
N VAL A 86 -7.75 4.62 -14.33
CA VAL A 86 -7.98 5.29 -15.62
C VAL A 86 -9.34 6.00 -15.63
N TRP A 87 -10.38 5.37 -15.10
CA TRP A 87 -11.72 5.93 -14.93
C TRP A 87 -12.44 5.28 -13.73
N GLY A 88 -13.36 6.02 -13.14
CA GLY A 88 -14.11 5.58 -11.95
C GLY A 88 -13.44 5.94 -10.63
N GLU A 89 -14.02 5.49 -9.54
CA GLU A 89 -13.46 5.70 -8.20
C GLU A 89 -12.22 4.82 -8.01
N LEU A 90 -11.13 5.45 -7.53
CA LEU A 90 -9.90 4.73 -7.21
C LEU A 90 -10.15 3.68 -6.13
N HIS A 91 -9.76 2.46 -6.40
CA HIS A 91 -9.76 1.40 -5.41
C HIS A 91 -8.48 0.55 -5.51
N ASN A 92 -8.15 -0.11 -4.43
CA ASN A 92 -7.01 -1.03 -4.38
C ASN A 92 -7.52 -2.46 -4.19
N LYS A 93 -7.34 -3.32 -5.20
CA LYS A 93 -7.62 -4.76 -5.13
C LYS A 93 -6.45 -5.57 -4.58
N SER A 94 -5.35 -4.95 -4.22
CA SER A 94 -4.26 -5.63 -3.53
C SER A 94 -4.72 -6.09 -2.14
N VAL A 95 -3.93 -6.94 -1.51
CA VAL A 95 -4.24 -7.49 -0.18
C VAL A 95 -4.68 -6.38 0.76
N LYS A 96 -5.94 -6.45 1.19
CA LYS A 96 -6.47 -5.49 2.16
C LYS A 96 -5.75 -5.71 3.48
N PRO A 97 -5.35 -4.64 4.18
CA PRO A 97 -4.77 -4.78 5.51
C PRO A 97 -5.79 -5.43 6.44
N VAL A 98 -5.32 -6.38 7.22
CA VAL A 98 -6.13 -7.06 8.24
C VAL A 98 -5.65 -6.59 9.61
N VAL A 99 -6.55 -5.92 10.32
CA VAL A 99 -6.39 -5.57 11.72
C VAL A 99 -7.47 -6.34 12.49
N GLU A 100 -7.01 -7.29 13.29
CA GLU A 100 -7.88 -8.05 14.18
C GLU A 100 -8.11 -7.24 15.46
N ILE A 101 -9.36 -7.17 15.88
CA ILE A 101 -9.77 -6.60 17.15
C ILE A 101 -10.21 -7.76 18.03
N SER A 102 -9.65 -7.88 19.23
CA SER A 102 -10.00 -8.91 20.20
C SER A 102 -10.08 -8.36 21.61
N ASP A 103 -10.58 -9.18 22.54
CA ASP A 103 -10.65 -8.87 23.96
C ASP A 103 -11.32 -7.52 24.28
N ALA A 104 -12.25 -7.09 23.40
CA ALA A 104 -12.93 -5.82 23.59
C ALA A 104 -13.89 -5.90 24.78
N LYS A 105 -13.67 -5.03 25.76
CA LYS A 105 -14.45 -4.93 26.99
C LYS A 105 -14.81 -3.47 27.27
N LEU A 106 -16.04 -3.28 27.66
CA LEU A 106 -16.57 -2.00 28.06
C LEU A 106 -16.87 -2.03 29.56
N ASP A 107 -16.07 -1.31 30.32
CA ASP A 107 -16.29 -1.10 31.75
C ASP A 107 -16.88 0.29 32.00
N SER A 108 -17.40 0.53 33.21
CA SER A 108 -18.04 1.80 33.59
C SER A 108 -17.18 3.05 33.39
N ARG A 109 -15.86 2.93 33.19
CA ARG A 109 -14.95 4.08 33.05
C ARG A 109 -14.01 4.00 31.86
N GLN A 110 -13.91 2.82 31.24
CA GLN A 110 -12.95 2.64 30.16
C GLN A 110 -13.41 1.58 29.16
N LEU A 111 -13.03 1.81 27.92
CA LEU A 111 -13.08 0.84 26.84
C LEU A 111 -11.68 0.25 26.65
N THR A 112 -11.53 -1.05 26.76
CA THR A 112 -10.28 -1.76 26.50
C THR A 112 -10.46 -2.74 25.35
N PHE A 113 -9.49 -2.81 24.45
CA PHE A 113 -9.50 -3.76 23.36
C PHE A 113 -8.07 -4.02 22.86
N THR A 114 -7.84 -5.18 22.29
CA THR A 114 -6.56 -5.57 21.71
C THR A 114 -6.63 -5.40 20.19
N VAL A 115 -5.66 -4.70 19.62
CA VAL A 115 -5.44 -4.61 18.17
C VAL A 115 -4.26 -5.49 17.79
N TYR A 116 -4.41 -6.25 16.70
CA TYR A 116 -3.33 -7.05 16.13
C TYR A 116 -3.33 -6.86 14.61
N ARG A 117 -2.25 -6.29 14.07
CA ARG A 117 -2.10 -6.13 12.65
C ARG A 117 -1.45 -7.37 12.03
N VAL A 118 -2.26 -8.17 11.33
CA VAL A 118 -1.86 -9.48 10.78
C VAL A 118 -1.26 -9.34 9.39
N GLU A 119 -1.90 -8.56 8.50
CA GLU A 119 -1.53 -8.45 7.10
C GLU A 119 -1.69 -7.01 6.57
N GLY A 120 -1.08 -6.76 5.42
CA GLY A 120 -1.21 -5.55 4.64
C GLY A 120 0.11 -4.89 4.30
N ALA A 121 0.13 -4.11 3.21
CA ALA A 121 1.28 -3.29 2.86
C ALA A 121 1.55 -2.23 3.93
N ASP A 122 2.81 -1.84 4.14
CA ASP A 122 3.26 -1.00 5.25
C ASP A 122 2.54 0.35 5.41
N VAL A 123 1.89 0.85 4.36
CA VAL A 123 1.17 2.13 4.40
C VAL A 123 -0.29 1.96 4.79
N TYR A 124 -0.97 0.96 4.21
CA TYR A 124 -2.38 0.72 4.47
C TYR A 124 -2.56 -0.09 5.76
N GLY A 125 -3.44 0.36 6.64
CA GLY A 125 -3.64 -0.22 7.96
C GLY A 125 -2.58 0.15 8.99
N SER A 126 -1.58 0.99 8.62
CA SER A 126 -0.56 1.47 9.56
C SER A 126 -0.97 2.69 10.36
N PHE A 127 -1.91 3.49 9.85
CA PHE A 127 -2.25 4.79 10.40
C PHE A 127 -3.73 4.84 10.75
N LEU A 128 -4.05 4.49 11.99
CA LEU A 128 -5.39 4.60 12.53
C LEU A 128 -5.70 6.07 12.81
N ILE A 129 -6.73 6.59 12.14
CA ILE A 129 -7.15 7.99 12.26
C ILE A 129 -8.49 8.16 12.97
N GLY A 130 -9.15 7.05 13.29
CA GLY A 130 -10.44 7.10 14.00
C GLY A 130 -10.68 5.84 14.81
N ILE A 131 -11.19 6.04 16.02
CA ILE A 131 -11.78 5.01 16.86
C ILE A 131 -13.18 5.50 17.24
N GLU A 132 -14.19 4.73 16.91
CA GLU A 132 -15.58 5.11 17.15
C GLU A 132 -16.34 3.96 17.83
N LEU A 133 -17.11 4.29 18.85
CA LEU A 133 -18.06 3.37 19.49
C LEU A 133 -19.48 3.79 19.11
N LYS A 134 -20.25 2.87 18.53
CA LYS A 134 -21.64 3.08 18.15
C LYS A 134 -22.56 2.18 18.94
N ASP A 135 -23.78 2.67 19.16
CA ASP A 135 -24.86 1.84 19.66
C ASP A 135 -25.46 0.95 18.54
N LYS A 136 -26.43 0.11 18.89
CA LYS A 136 -27.16 -0.76 17.96
C LYS A 136 -27.92 0.00 16.88
N ASP A 137 -28.30 1.25 17.16
CA ASP A 137 -29.06 2.12 16.27
C ASP A 137 -28.13 2.92 15.31
N GLY A 138 -26.80 2.75 15.47
CA GLY A 138 -25.78 3.38 14.63
C GLY A 138 -25.37 4.77 15.09
N ASN A 139 -25.87 5.25 16.25
CA ASN A 139 -25.48 6.55 16.79
C ASN A 139 -24.06 6.46 17.37
N SER A 140 -23.24 7.48 17.08
CA SER A 140 -21.89 7.59 17.62
C SER A 140 -21.94 8.05 19.08
N LEU A 141 -21.43 7.24 19.98
CA LEU A 141 -21.37 7.52 21.41
C LEU A 141 -20.05 8.20 21.78
N ILE A 142 -18.97 7.68 21.23
CA ILE A 142 -17.62 8.21 21.39
C ILE A 142 -16.92 8.14 20.06
N ARG A 143 -16.17 9.20 19.75
CA ARG A 143 -15.29 9.25 18.58
C ARG A 143 -13.99 9.91 18.99
N LYS A 144 -12.89 9.20 18.78
CA LYS A 144 -11.53 9.71 18.90
C LYS A 144 -10.94 9.86 17.51
N ASP A 145 -10.60 11.09 17.15
CA ASP A 145 -9.98 11.39 15.85
C ASP A 145 -8.45 11.26 15.89
N GLY A 146 -7.79 11.43 14.73
CA GLY A 146 -6.34 11.30 14.62
C GLY A 146 -5.57 12.30 15.48
N ALA A 147 -6.12 13.47 15.78
CA ALA A 147 -5.51 14.47 16.65
C ALA A 147 -5.58 14.05 18.13
N GLU A 148 -6.65 13.40 18.53
CA GLU A 148 -6.80 12.83 19.88
C GLU A 148 -5.93 11.57 20.04
N LEU A 149 -5.91 10.69 19.01
CA LEU A 149 -5.07 9.49 19.01
C LEU A 149 -3.58 9.80 19.07
N SER A 150 -3.17 10.93 18.52
CA SER A 150 -1.77 11.40 18.60
C SER A 150 -1.33 11.83 19.99
N LYS A 151 -2.30 12.06 20.91
CA LYS A 151 -2.04 12.46 22.31
C LYS A 151 -2.03 11.31 23.30
N PHE A 152 -2.28 10.07 22.83
CA PHE A 152 -2.25 8.89 23.70
C PHE A 152 -0.91 8.76 24.41
N GLN A 153 -0.95 8.36 25.67
CA GLN A 153 0.21 8.12 26.50
C GLN A 153 0.66 6.65 26.37
N GLU A 154 1.86 6.35 26.82
CA GLU A 154 2.31 4.94 26.90
C GLU A 154 1.45 4.09 27.85
N SER A 155 0.82 4.72 28.84
CA SER A 155 -0.15 4.09 29.74
C SER A 155 -1.39 3.57 29.05
N ASP A 156 -1.80 4.24 27.95
CA ASP A 156 -3.01 3.92 27.20
C ASP A 156 -2.76 2.81 26.18
N ILE A 157 -1.49 2.46 25.93
CA ILE A 157 -1.06 1.50 24.92
C ILE A 157 -0.13 0.46 25.52
N LYS A 158 -0.66 -0.70 25.84
CA LYS A 158 0.13 -1.80 26.38
C LYS A 158 0.60 -2.74 25.27
N ASN A 159 1.79 -2.48 24.76
CA ASN A 159 2.40 -3.26 23.68
C ASN A 159 2.74 -4.68 24.14
N ARG A 160 2.39 -5.70 23.32
CA ARG A 160 2.62 -7.12 23.57
C ARG A 160 3.80 -7.68 22.76
N TYR A 161 4.15 -7.05 21.63
CA TYR A 161 5.17 -7.53 20.70
C TYR A 161 6.27 -6.48 20.47
N VAL A 162 7.35 -6.90 19.79
CA VAL A 162 8.52 -6.04 19.48
C VAL A 162 8.12 -4.86 18.58
N ALA A 163 7.25 -5.12 17.58
CA ALA A 163 6.66 -4.07 16.79
C ALA A 163 5.65 -3.31 17.66
N LYS A 164 5.96 -2.07 17.99
CA LYS A 164 5.18 -1.27 18.95
C LYS A 164 4.16 -0.40 18.25
N VAL A 165 2.91 -0.47 18.71
CA VAL A 165 1.90 0.56 18.47
C VAL A 165 2.32 1.82 19.22
N LYS A 166 2.25 2.98 18.58
CA LYS A 166 2.68 4.26 19.16
C LYS A 166 1.91 5.44 18.58
N PRO A 167 1.75 6.54 19.32
CA PRO A 167 1.19 7.76 18.79
C PRO A 167 2.06 8.30 17.65
N GLY A 168 1.40 8.73 16.57
CA GLY A 168 1.99 9.46 15.46
C GLY A 168 1.62 10.95 15.53
N LYS A 169 1.97 11.72 14.50
CA LYS A 169 1.67 13.17 14.46
C LYS A 169 0.16 13.47 14.35
N HIS A 170 -0.58 12.61 13.63
CA HIS A 170 -2.02 12.78 13.36
C HIS A 170 -2.75 11.43 13.30
N SER A 171 -2.24 10.43 14.00
CA SER A 171 -2.78 9.06 13.97
C SER A 171 -2.18 8.22 15.08
N LEU A 172 -2.73 7.04 15.29
CA LEU A 172 -2.06 5.96 16.01
C LEU A 172 -1.37 5.05 14.98
N ILE A 173 -0.06 4.83 15.13
CA ILE A 173 0.73 4.02 14.21
C ILE A 173 0.68 2.57 14.65
N ILE A 174 0.19 1.68 13.78
CA ILE A 174 0.07 0.24 14.01
C ILE A 174 0.96 -0.49 12.99
N PRO A 175 2.24 -0.75 13.30
CA PRO A 175 3.15 -1.46 12.38
C PRO A 175 2.69 -2.89 12.11
N LEU A 176 3.08 -3.44 10.97
CA LEU A 176 2.82 -4.85 10.65
C LEU A 176 3.41 -5.78 11.73
N GLY A 177 2.61 -6.76 12.17
CA GLY A 177 2.98 -7.67 13.24
C GLY A 177 2.91 -7.06 14.65
N SER A 178 2.42 -5.83 14.82
CA SER A 178 2.23 -5.24 16.14
C SER A 178 0.96 -5.76 16.81
N LYS A 179 1.06 -6.01 18.10
CA LYS A 179 -0.09 -6.35 18.96
C LYS A 179 -0.03 -5.51 20.22
N ALA A 180 -1.11 -4.79 20.49
CA ALA A 180 -1.22 -3.94 21.67
C ALA A 180 -2.65 -3.92 22.21
N GLU A 181 -2.76 -3.80 23.53
CA GLU A 181 -4.00 -3.48 24.21
C GLU A 181 -4.11 -1.96 24.33
N ILE A 182 -5.24 -1.43 23.87
CA ILE A 182 -5.54 0.00 23.88
C ILE A 182 -6.62 0.24 24.91
N SER A 183 -6.45 1.27 25.74
CA SER A 183 -7.40 1.69 26.77
C SER A 183 -7.82 3.12 26.51
N ILE A 184 -9.14 3.35 26.47
CA ILE A 184 -9.74 4.67 26.31
C ILE A 184 -10.60 4.93 27.53
N ALA A 185 -10.27 5.97 28.31
CA ALA A 185 -11.06 6.44 29.42
C ALA A 185 -11.98 7.57 28.95
N ASP A 186 -13.25 7.49 29.30
CA ASP A 186 -14.22 8.55 29.03
C ASP A 186 -15.41 8.45 30.02
N ASP A 187 -15.90 9.60 30.49
CA ASP A 187 -17.00 9.64 31.46
C ASP A 187 -18.34 9.17 30.88
N VAL A 188 -18.48 9.18 29.54
CA VAL A 188 -19.67 8.70 28.85
C VAL A 188 -19.94 7.23 29.17
N PHE A 189 -18.90 6.42 29.41
CA PHE A 189 -19.06 4.99 29.73
C PHE A 189 -19.85 4.71 31.00
N ASN A 190 -19.86 5.64 31.96
CA ASN A 190 -20.63 5.52 33.19
C ASN A 190 -22.15 5.51 32.96
N THR A 191 -22.59 6.09 31.84
CA THR A 191 -24.00 6.31 31.53
C THR A 191 -24.55 5.32 30.50
N LEU A 192 -23.69 4.46 29.94
CA LEU A 192 -24.12 3.55 28.90
C LEU A 192 -24.95 2.39 29.45
N PRO A 193 -26.15 2.13 28.87
CA PRO A 193 -26.97 1.00 29.25
C PRO A 193 -26.31 -0.33 28.87
N LYS A 194 -26.74 -1.42 29.48
CA LYS A 194 -26.34 -2.76 29.03
C LYS A 194 -26.90 -3.01 27.64
N GLY A 195 -26.06 -3.45 26.74
CA GLY A 195 -26.44 -3.65 25.35
C GLY A 195 -25.32 -4.06 24.43
N GLU A 196 -25.62 -4.07 23.15
CA GLU A 196 -24.69 -4.38 22.09
C GLU A 196 -24.14 -3.08 21.48
N TYR A 197 -22.83 -3.02 21.34
CA TYR A 197 -22.09 -1.87 20.81
C TYR A 197 -21.17 -2.32 19.70
N SER A 198 -20.88 -1.43 18.76
CA SER A 198 -19.95 -1.65 17.66
C SER A 198 -18.74 -0.75 17.79
N LEU A 199 -17.59 -1.36 18.01
CA LEU A 199 -16.29 -0.68 17.95
C LEU A 199 -15.81 -0.64 16.50
N ILE A 200 -15.55 0.53 15.98
CA ILE A 200 -15.09 0.76 14.60
C ILE A 200 -13.73 1.44 14.64
N LEU A 201 -12.77 0.83 13.99
CA LEU A 201 -11.45 1.41 13.74
C LEU A 201 -11.37 1.87 12.28
N THR A 202 -10.87 3.08 12.04
CA THR A 202 -10.76 3.68 10.70
C THR A 202 -9.31 4.02 10.39
N ASP A 203 -8.81 3.49 9.27
CA ASP A 203 -7.48 3.80 8.73
C ASP A 203 -7.50 5.06 7.85
N ILE A 204 -6.33 5.64 7.62
CA ILE A 204 -6.14 6.82 6.75
C ILE A 204 -6.60 6.59 5.30
N SER A 205 -6.66 5.34 4.86
CA SER A 205 -7.19 4.95 3.53
C SER A 205 -8.72 4.85 3.49
N GLY A 206 -9.41 5.05 4.62
CA GLY A 206 -10.86 4.88 4.75
C GLY A 206 -11.30 3.43 4.98
N ILE A 207 -10.37 2.48 5.10
CA ILE A 207 -10.71 1.10 5.49
C ILE A 207 -11.13 1.09 6.95
N THR A 208 -12.18 0.31 7.23
CA THR A 208 -12.71 0.15 8.59
C THR A 208 -12.69 -1.32 9.03
N TRP A 209 -12.44 -1.52 10.32
CA TRP A 209 -12.59 -2.81 11.00
C TRP A 209 -13.57 -2.65 12.13
N THR A 210 -14.48 -3.58 12.25
CA THR A 210 -15.57 -3.51 13.22
C THR A 210 -15.59 -4.74 14.11
N GLN A 211 -15.77 -4.52 15.40
CA GLN A 211 -15.95 -5.56 16.40
C GLN A 211 -17.17 -5.26 17.27
N THR A 212 -18.04 -6.25 17.42
CA THR A 212 -19.18 -6.16 18.34
C THR A 212 -18.73 -6.37 19.79
N ILE A 213 -19.24 -5.56 20.71
CA ILE A 213 -18.98 -5.61 22.15
C ILE A 213 -20.31 -5.77 22.86
N LEU A 214 -20.38 -6.67 23.82
CA LEU A 214 -21.51 -6.80 24.76
C LEU A 214 -21.10 -6.17 26.10
N ASN A 215 -21.90 -5.22 26.59
CA ASN A 215 -21.71 -4.59 27.89
C ASN A 215 -22.68 -5.21 28.93
#